data_37886f567f2428949d81c32be91982d7
#
_entry.id   37886f567f2428949d81c32be91982d7
#
_cell.length_a   1.000
_cell.length_b   1.000
_cell.length_c   1.000
_cell.angle_alpha   90.00
_cell.angle_beta   90.00
_cell.angle_gamma   90.00
#
_symmetry.space_group_name_H-M   'P 1'
#
loop_
_entity.id
_entity.type
_entity.pdbx_description
1 polymer ?
#
loop_
_entity_poly.entity_id
_entity_poly.type
_entity_poly.pdbx_seq_one_letter_code
_entity_poly.pdbx_strand_id
1 'polypeptide(L)'
;ERMVAKTMLQTYANYIPEEQRINIFEIINSRFKGNIDSFVDACFEYSIFGNPKNFEKFIKKPSLYKIGHDWMVLFKYSITDGILKTAIAMKEANQNYDAAHKVWVKGMMDMRQEKGMPIYPDANSTLRLTYGQVLPYEPADGVVYDAHTTLKGVMEKEDPGNWEFVVPQKLKELYKARDYGRYGKNGEMPVCFIVNTDNTGGNS
;
A
#
# COMPACT_ATOMS: atom_id res chain seq x y z
N GLU A 1 -5.64 -8.25 11.98
CA GLU A 1 -5.68 -6.83 12.41
C GLU A 1 -5.37 -6.67 13.90
N ARG A 2 -6.04 -7.44 14.83
CA ARG A 2 -5.82 -7.34 16.29
C ARG A 2 -4.36 -7.57 16.68
N MET A 3 -3.70 -8.61 16.18
CA MET A 3 -2.29 -8.91 16.43
C MET A 3 -1.39 -7.78 15.91
N VAL A 4 -1.66 -7.27 14.72
CA VAL A 4 -0.90 -6.15 14.14
C VAL A 4 -0.98 -4.92 15.03
N ALA A 5 -2.19 -4.55 15.50
CA ALA A 5 -2.37 -3.41 16.40
C ALA A 5 -1.58 -3.56 17.72
N LYS A 6 -1.59 -4.77 18.33
CA LYS A 6 -0.79 -5.07 19.52
C LYS A 6 0.70 -4.87 19.26
N THR A 7 1.22 -5.50 18.22
CA THR A 7 2.64 -5.41 17.86
C THR A 7 3.06 -3.97 17.55
N MET A 8 2.25 -3.23 16.79
CA MET A 8 2.55 -1.83 16.45
C MET A 8 2.60 -0.93 17.69
N LEU A 9 1.63 -1.05 18.62
CA LEU A 9 1.62 -0.26 19.84
C LEU A 9 2.75 -0.63 20.79
N GLN A 10 3.10 -1.92 20.91
CA GLN A 10 4.25 -2.37 21.69
C GLN A 10 5.55 -1.83 21.10
N THR A 11 5.71 -1.92 19.77
CA THR A 11 6.88 -1.36 19.07
C THR A 11 6.98 0.15 19.30
N TYR A 12 5.86 0.87 19.12
CA TYR A 12 5.80 2.32 19.39
C TYR A 12 6.24 2.64 20.82
N ALA A 13 5.73 1.91 21.81
CA ALA A 13 6.09 2.11 23.22
C ALA A 13 7.58 1.81 23.53
N ASN A 14 8.19 0.90 22.78
CA ASN A 14 9.60 0.56 22.96
C ASN A 14 10.55 1.61 22.37
N TYR A 15 10.15 2.31 21.31
CA TYR A 15 11.02 3.26 20.61
C TYR A 15 10.73 4.72 20.96
N ILE A 16 9.52 5.05 21.43
CA ILE A 16 9.14 6.43 21.75
C ILE A 16 9.24 6.67 23.26
N PRO A 17 10.00 7.68 23.69
CA PRO A 17 10.09 8.09 25.09
C PRO A 17 8.71 8.34 25.70
N GLU A 18 8.53 8.07 26.98
CA GLU A 18 7.22 8.10 27.63
C GLU A 18 6.55 9.47 27.52
N GLU A 19 7.31 10.54 27.69
CA GLU A 19 6.86 11.92 27.58
C GLU A 19 6.45 12.37 26.17
N GLN A 20 6.82 11.61 25.14
CA GLN A 20 6.51 11.89 23.73
C GLN A 20 5.41 10.98 23.17
N ARG A 21 4.92 10.02 23.98
CA ARG A 21 3.90 9.10 23.55
C ARG A 21 2.56 9.80 23.34
N ILE A 22 1.77 9.27 22.42
CA ILE A 22 0.41 9.72 22.17
C ILE A 22 -0.48 9.51 23.42
N ASN A 23 -1.47 10.37 23.60
CA ASN A 23 -2.28 10.45 24.82
C ASN A 23 -3.02 9.16 25.19
N ILE A 24 -3.22 8.22 24.24
CA ILE A 24 -3.85 6.94 24.53
C ILE A 24 -3.09 6.13 25.58
N PHE A 25 -1.78 6.36 25.75
CA PHE A 25 -0.98 5.69 26.77
C PHE A 25 -1.37 6.10 28.20
N GLU A 26 -1.92 7.30 28.42
CA GLU A 26 -2.49 7.69 29.71
C GLU A 26 -3.70 6.81 30.06
N ILE A 27 -4.53 6.50 29.06
CA ILE A 27 -5.68 5.59 29.22
C ILE A 27 -5.20 4.15 29.43
N ILE A 28 -4.22 3.69 28.66
CA ILE A 28 -3.63 2.37 28.83
C ILE A 28 -3.07 2.20 30.24
N ASN A 29 -2.34 3.19 30.71
CA ASN A 29 -1.75 3.16 32.05
C ASN A 29 -2.82 3.20 33.17
N SER A 30 -3.79 4.13 33.07
CA SER A 30 -4.80 4.34 34.11
C SER A 30 -5.90 3.27 34.14
N ARG A 31 -6.36 2.81 32.98
CA ARG A 31 -7.48 1.89 32.88
C ARG A 31 -7.09 0.42 32.66
N PHE A 32 -5.95 0.18 32.03
CA PHE A 32 -5.46 -1.15 31.68
C PHE A 32 -4.15 -1.51 32.38
N LYS A 33 -3.74 -0.72 33.40
CA LYS A 33 -2.51 -0.96 34.19
C LYS A 33 -1.25 -1.11 33.31
N GLY A 34 -1.17 -0.36 32.23
CA GLY A 34 -0.07 -0.42 31.27
C GLY A 34 -0.13 -1.61 30.28
N ASN A 35 -1.17 -2.43 30.33
CA ASN A 35 -1.27 -3.61 29.48
C ASN A 35 -1.87 -3.24 28.11
N ILE A 36 -1.00 -3.11 27.11
CA ILE A 36 -1.35 -2.77 25.72
C ILE A 36 -2.26 -3.83 25.11
N ASP A 37 -1.98 -5.11 25.35
CA ASP A 37 -2.76 -6.22 24.78
C ASP A 37 -4.21 -6.19 25.25
N SER A 38 -4.41 -5.96 26.56
CA SER A 38 -5.74 -5.82 27.15
C SER A 38 -6.51 -4.62 26.59
N PHE A 39 -5.84 -3.51 26.35
CA PHE A 39 -6.43 -2.34 25.70
C PHE A 39 -6.88 -2.65 24.27
N VAL A 40 -5.99 -3.25 23.46
CA VAL A 40 -6.33 -3.63 22.09
C VAL A 40 -7.47 -4.64 22.05
N ASP A 41 -7.45 -5.66 22.93
CA ASP A 41 -8.56 -6.61 23.02
C ASP A 41 -9.88 -5.91 23.37
N ALA A 42 -9.88 -4.96 24.29
CA ALA A 42 -11.05 -4.15 24.62
C ALA A 42 -11.56 -3.32 23.42
N CYS A 43 -10.66 -2.78 22.60
CA CYS A 43 -11.03 -2.08 21.37
C CYS A 43 -11.82 -3.00 20.42
N PHE A 44 -11.37 -4.22 20.22
CA PHE A 44 -12.05 -5.14 19.31
C PHE A 44 -13.30 -5.79 19.90
N GLU A 45 -13.38 -5.94 21.21
CA GLU A 45 -14.52 -6.60 21.89
C GLU A 45 -15.66 -5.63 22.22
N TYR A 46 -15.35 -4.45 22.72
CA TYR A 46 -16.33 -3.55 23.32
C TYR A 46 -16.59 -2.27 22.53
N SER A 47 -15.67 -1.85 21.64
CA SER A 47 -15.89 -0.68 20.81
C SER A 47 -17.11 -0.83 19.89
N ILE A 48 -17.78 0.29 19.63
CA ILE A 48 -18.85 0.40 18.63
C ILE A 48 -18.38 -0.13 17.27
N PHE A 49 -17.12 0.13 16.91
CA PHE A 49 -16.52 -0.23 15.63
C PHE A 49 -15.70 -1.52 15.69
N GLY A 50 -15.63 -2.18 16.84
CA GLY A 50 -14.85 -3.39 17.06
C GLY A 50 -15.42 -4.64 16.38
N ASN A 51 -16.74 -4.70 16.24
CA ASN A 51 -17.42 -5.80 15.56
C ASN A 51 -18.82 -5.40 15.08
N PRO A 52 -19.40 -6.12 14.08
CA PRO A 52 -20.71 -5.80 13.51
C PRO A 52 -21.85 -5.77 14.53
N LYS A 53 -21.84 -6.66 15.51
CA LYS A 53 -22.91 -6.74 16.54
C LYS A 53 -22.96 -5.50 17.41
N ASN A 54 -21.80 -4.93 17.76
CA ASN A 54 -21.74 -3.69 18.54
C ASN A 54 -22.24 -2.51 17.71
N PHE A 55 -21.87 -2.45 16.44
CA PHE A 55 -22.33 -1.42 15.52
C PHE A 55 -23.85 -1.47 15.31
N GLU A 56 -24.43 -2.65 15.07
CA GLU A 56 -25.89 -2.83 14.97
C GLU A 56 -26.65 -2.39 16.24
N LYS A 57 -26.10 -2.67 17.41
CA LYS A 57 -26.69 -2.20 18.68
C LYS A 57 -26.63 -0.68 18.81
N PHE A 58 -25.51 -0.09 18.35
CA PHE A 58 -25.33 1.35 18.41
C PHE A 58 -26.28 2.10 17.47
N ILE A 59 -26.49 1.61 16.23
CA ILE A 59 -27.40 2.25 15.26
C ILE A 59 -28.85 2.32 15.81
N LYS A 60 -29.28 1.31 16.56
CA LYS A 60 -30.63 1.29 17.16
C LYS A 60 -30.85 2.43 18.17
N LYS A 61 -29.80 2.89 18.85
CA LYS A 61 -29.84 3.99 19.81
C LYS A 61 -28.52 4.77 19.80
N PRO A 62 -28.29 5.61 18.78
CA PRO A 62 -27.06 6.35 18.64
C PRO A 62 -26.92 7.40 19.75
N SER A 63 -25.67 7.68 20.15
CA SER A 63 -25.38 8.64 21.21
C SER A 63 -23.97 9.21 21.01
N LEU A 64 -23.84 10.53 20.98
CA LEU A 64 -22.56 11.22 20.92
C LEU A 64 -21.71 10.93 22.16
N TYR A 65 -22.33 10.79 23.31
CA TYR A 65 -21.63 10.39 24.54
C TYR A 65 -20.92 9.04 24.38
N LYS A 66 -21.60 8.04 23.81
CA LYS A 66 -20.98 6.72 23.55
C LYS A 66 -19.81 6.78 22.58
N ILE A 67 -19.95 7.58 21.52
CA ILE A 67 -18.86 7.78 20.54
C ILE A 67 -17.66 8.44 21.24
N GLY A 68 -17.86 9.48 22.00
CA GLY A 68 -16.78 10.20 22.68
C GLY A 68 -16.04 9.39 23.76
N HIS A 69 -16.62 8.27 24.22
CA HIS A 69 -16.01 7.38 25.23
C HIS A 69 -15.63 6.01 24.66
N ASP A 70 -15.72 5.85 23.36
CA ASP A 70 -15.38 4.59 22.66
C ASP A 70 -13.87 4.43 22.52
N TRP A 71 -13.34 3.26 22.85
CA TRP A 71 -11.91 2.99 22.85
C TRP A 71 -11.23 3.17 21.50
N MET A 72 -11.84 2.70 20.40
CA MET A 72 -11.28 2.89 19.06
C MET A 72 -11.33 4.35 18.62
N VAL A 73 -12.38 5.06 19.00
CA VAL A 73 -12.53 6.50 18.69
C VAL A 73 -11.47 7.30 19.43
N LEU A 74 -11.29 7.06 20.73
CA LEU A 74 -10.25 7.70 21.53
C LEU A 74 -8.85 7.37 21.00
N PHE A 75 -8.61 6.14 20.61
CA PHE A 75 -7.35 5.72 20.01
C PHE A 75 -7.09 6.45 18.68
N LYS A 76 -8.07 6.48 17.78
CA LYS A 76 -7.99 7.23 16.52
C LYS A 76 -7.68 8.71 16.74
N TYR A 77 -8.38 9.35 17.68
CA TYR A 77 -8.13 10.78 17.99
C TYR A 77 -6.73 10.98 18.56
N SER A 78 -6.26 10.10 19.42
CA SER A 78 -4.92 10.16 19.98
C SER A 78 -3.82 10.08 18.90
N ILE A 79 -3.99 9.19 17.92
CA ILE A 79 -3.09 9.10 16.77
C ILE A 79 -3.12 10.40 15.96
N THR A 80 -4.33 10.90 15.65
CA THR A 80 -4.49 12.12 14.84
C THR A 80 -3.86 13.35 15.53
N ASP A 81 -4.05 13.48 16.83
CA ASP A 81 -3.45 14.55 17.63
C ASP A 81 -1.91 14.42 17.65
N GLY A 82 -1.39 13.22 17.80
CA GLY A 82 0.05 12.96 17.74
C GLY A 82 0.66 13.32 16.38
N ILE A 83 0.01 12.97 15.30
CA ILE A 83 0.44 13.35 13.94
C ILE A 83 0.44 14.87 13.78
N LEU A 84 -0.62 15.55 14.24
CA LEU A 84 -0.72 17.01 14.16
C LEU A 84 0.38 17.71 14.98
N LYS A 85 0.61 17.27 16.21
CA LYS A 85 1.70 17.79 17.06
C LYS A 85 3.06 17.63 16.40
N THR A 86 3.33 16.45 15.84
CA THR A 86 4.58 16.17 15.13
C THR A 86 4.72 17.05 13.89
N ALA A 87 3.65 17.20 13.09
CA ALA A 87 3.67 18.05 11.90
C ALA A 87 3.95 19.52 12.23
N ILE A 88 3.36 20.03 13.32
CA ILE A 88 3.63 21.39 13.81
C ILE A 88 5.09 21.53 14.26
N ALA A 89 5.59 20.60 15.05
CA ALA A 89 6.96 20.62 15.54
C ALA A 89 8.00 20.54 14.41
N MET A 90 7.70 19.79 13.34
CA MET A 90 8.60 19.61 12.19
C MET A 90 8.44 20.66 11.09
N LYS A 91 7.55 21.64 11.25
CA LYS A 91 7.21 22.60 10.19
C LYS A 91 8.42 23.31 9.60
N GLU A 92 9.29 23.87 10.47
CA GLU A 92 10.49 24.59 10.04
C GLU A 92 11.50 23.66 9.36
N ALA A 93 11.73 22.48 9.96
CA ALA A 93 12.62 21.46 9.38
C ALA A 93 12.14 21.00 8.01
N ASN A 94 10.85 20.79 7.84
CA ASN A 94 10.25 20.41 6.55
C ASN A 94 10.39 21.53 5.52
N GLN A 95 10.20 22.79 5.89
CA GLN A 95 10.41 23.93 4.96
C GLN A 95 11.86 24.02 4.49
N ASN A 96 12.82 23.82 5.39
CA ASN A 96 14.24 23.80 5.07
C ASN A 96 14.60 22.62 4.17
N TYR A 97 14.04 21.43 4.48
CA TYR A 97 14.18 20.25 3.62
C TYR A 97 13.63 20.48 2.22
N ASP A 98 12.41 21.02 2.10
CA ASP A 98 11.78 21.28 0.78
C ASP A 98 12.59 22.27 -0.05
N ALA A 99 13.13 23.31 0.57
CA ALA A 99 14.01 24.28 -0.11
C ALA A 99 15.29 23.62 -0.61
N ALA A 100 15.97 22.84 0.23
CA ALA A 100 17.18 22.12 -0.15
C ALA A 100 16.92 21.05 -1.20
N HIS A 101 15.82 20.30 -1.08
CA HIS A 101 15.39 19.28 -2.04
C HIS A 101 15.14 19.86 -3.44
N LYS A 102 14.50 21.02 -3.55
CA LYS A 102 14.30 21.71 -4.84
C LYS A 102 15.63 22.04 -5.53
N VAL A 103 16.61 22.52 -4.78
CA VAL A 103 17.95 22.80 -5.32
C VAL A 103 18.65 21.53 -5.76
N TRP A 104 18.55 20.45 -4.98
CA TRP A 104 19.12 19.16 -5.32
C TRP A 104 18.49 18.56 -6.58
N VAL A 105 17.15 18.58 -6.68
CA VAL A 105 16.42 18.11 -7.88
C VAL A 105 16.82 18.90 -9.11
N LYS A 106 16.94 20.25 -9.00
CA LYS A 106 17.40 21.06 -10.10
C LYS A 106 18.80 20.64 -10.56
N GLY A 107 19.74 20.45 -9.65
CA GLY A 107 21.09 19.98 -9.99
C GLY A 107 21.10 18.63 -10.70
N MET A 108 20.24 17.68 -10.25
CA MET A 108 20.06 16.38 -10.92
C MET A 108 19.49 16.54 -12.34
N MET A 109 18.53 17.45 -12.52
CA MET A 109 17.97 17.74 -13.84
C MET A 109 19.02 18.34 -14.78
N ASP A 110 19.75 19.35 -14.33
CA ASP A 110 20.80 20.00 -15.12
C ASP A 110 21.87 18.96 -15.56
N MET A 111 22.33 18.12 -14.63
CA MET A 111 23.29 17.04 -14.91
C MET A 111 22.76 16.01 -15.93
N ARG A 112 21.49 15.61 -15.84
CA ARG A 112 20.88 14.69 -16.82
C ARG A 112 20.76 15.35 -18.19
N GLN A 113 20.36 16.60 -18.24
CA GLN A 113 20.24 17.36 -19.48
C GLN A 113 21.60 17.49 -20.19
N GLU A 114 22.68 17.81 -19.47
CA GLU A 114 24.05 17.87 -20.03
C GLU A 114 24.50 16.54 -20.61
N LYS A 115 24.06 15.42 -20.03
CA LYS A 115 24.36 14.06 -20.51
C LYS A 115 23.40 13.56 -21.60
N GLY A 116 22.41 14.35 -22.01
CA GLY A 116 21.38 13.94 -22.97
C GLY A 116 20.48 12.81 -22.44
N MET A 117 20.39 12.65 -21.12
CA MET A 117 19.56 11.63 -20.48
C MET A 117 18.12 12.12 -20.31
N PRO A 118 17.13 11.25 -20.48
CA PRO A 118 15.74 11.62 -20.27
C PRO A 118 15.48 12.04 -18.81
N ILE A 119 14.57 13.01 -18.65
CA ILE A 119 14.12 13.52 -17.37
C ILE A 119 12.63 13.18 -17.24
N TYR A 120 12.29 12.41 -16.23
CA TYR A 120 10.93 11.98 -15.96
C TYR A 120 10.40 12.69 -14.70
N PRO A 121 9.17 13.25 -14.74
CA PRO A 121 8.57 13.91 -13.58
C PRO A 121 8.04 12.89 -12.59
N ASP A 122 8.18 13.18 -11.28
CA ASP A 122 7.51 12.44 -10.23
C ASP A 122 6.00 12.67 -10.21
N ALA A 123 5.28 11.74 -9.59
CA ALA A 123 3.83 11.85 -9.37
C ALA A 123 3.51 13.02 -8.43
N ASN A 124 2.67 13.94 -8.87
CA ASN A 124 2.27 15.14 -8.12
C ASN A 124 0.76 15.40 -8.19
N SER A 125 -0.04 14.38 -8.49
CA SER A 125 -1.50 14.45 -8.67
C SER A 125 -1.97 15.26 -9.87
N THR A 126 -1.07 15.57 -10.82
CA THR A 126 -1.44 16.14 -12.12
C THR A 126 -1.51 15.07 -13.19
N LEU A 127 -2.26 15.33 -14.26
CA LEU A 127 -2.31 14.44 -15.41
C LEU A 127 -0.94 14.34 -16.07
N ARG A 128 -0.46 13.12 -16.25
CA ARG A 128 0.78 12.80 -16.96
C ARG A 128 0.54 11.70 -17.98
N LEU A 129 1.20 11.78 -19.10
CA LEU A 129 1.17 10.76 -20.12
C LEU A 129 2.53 10.05 -20.16
N THR A 130 2.52 8.75 -19.93
CA THR A 130 3.65 7.87 -20.13
C THR A 130 3.42 7.04 -21.38
N TYR A 131 4.39 6.93 -22.26
CA TYR A 131 4.28 6.13 -23.47
C TYR A 131 5.62 5.46 -23.81
N GLY A 132 5.55 4.41 -24.61
CA GLY A 132 6.72 3.67 -25.04
C GLY A 132 6.36 2.59 -26.05
N GLN A 133 7.34 1.77 -26.37
CA GLN A 133 7.20 0.66 -27.31
C GLN A 133 7.22 -0.68 -26.58
N VAL A 134 6.45 -1.64 -27.07
CA VAL A 134 6.50 -3.03 -26.63
C VAL A 134 7.72 -3.67 -27.30
N LEU A 135 8.75 -3.96 -26.52
CA LEU A 135 10.04 -4.46 -27.01
C LEU A 135 10.55 -5.60 -26.10
N PRO A 136 11.27 -6.58 -26.65
CA PRO A 136 12.03 -7.53 -25.85
C PRO A 136 13.19 -6.80 -25.14
N TYR A 137 13.81 -7.44 -24.15
CA TYR A 137 15.02 -6.94 -23.55
C TYR A 137 16.02 -8.06 -23.21
N GLU A 138 17.30 -7.70 -23.19
CA GLU A 138 18.42 -8.58 -22.91
C GLU A 138 19.05 -8.19 -21.57
N PRO A 139 18.69 -8.83 -20.45
CA PRO A 139 19.20 -8.48 -19.12
C PRO A 139 20.65 -8.92 -18.89
N ALA A 140 21.12 -9.92 -19.64
CA ALA A 140 22.49 -10.47 -19.58
C ALA A 140 22.86 -11.12 -20.91
N ASP A 141 24.16 -11.34 -21.11
CA ASP A 141 24.66 -12.05 -22.28
C ASP A 141 24.01 -13.43 -22.41
N GLY A 142 23.50 -13.73 -23.59
CA GLY A 142 22.82 -15.00 -23.92
C GLY A 142 21.40 -15.15 -23.33
N VAL A 143 20.82 -14.10 -22.73
CA VAL A 143 19.45 -14.13 -22.18
C VAL A 143 18.58 -13.09 -22.89
N VAL A 144 17.53 -13.55 -23.55
CA VAL A 144 16.54 -12.68 -24.21
C VAL A 144 15.16 -12.95 -23.61
N TYR A 145 14.50 -11.91 -23.14
CA TYR A 145 13.09 -11.95 -22.77
C TYR A 145 12.25 -11.39 -23.91
N ASP A 146 11.32 -12.22 -24.40
CA ASP A 146 10.37 -11.79 -25.43
C ASP A 146 9.46 -10.68 -24.90
N ALA A 147 9.03 -9.82 -25.83
CA ALA A 147 8.14 -8.71 -25.50
C ALA A 147 6.77 -9.15 -24.94
N HIS A 148 6.38 -10.39 -25.16
CA HIS A 148 5.09 -10.93 -24.71
C HIS A 148 5.29 -12.29 -24.05
N THR A 149 4.46 -12.57 -23.04
CA THR A 149 4.17 -13.93 -22.59
C THR A 149 2.84 -14.40 -23.11
N THR A 150 2.64 -15.70 -23.19
CA THR A 150 1.39 -16.28 -23.71
C THR A 150 0.66 -17.10 -22.66
N LEU A 151 -0.57 -17.49 -22.96
CA LEU A 151 -1.36 -18.36 -22.10
C LEU A 151 -0.68 -19.71 -21.80
N LYS A 152 0.26 -20.14 -22.65
CA LYS A 152 1.10 -21.32 -22.39
C LYS A 152 1.83 -21.21 -21.05
N GLY A 153 2.44 -20.06 -20.73
CA GLY A 153 3.13 -19.84 -19.46
C GLY A 153 2.19 -19.89 -18.24
N VAL A 154 0.93 -19.53 -18.40
CA VAL A 154 -0.10 -19.69 -17.35
C VAL A 154 -0.38 -21.19 -17.10
N MET A 155 -0.48 -22.00 -18.16
CA MET A 155 -0.70 -23.44 -18.05
C MET A 155 0.51 -24.17 -17.44
N GLU A 156 1.72 -23.72 -17.76
CA GLU A 156 2.96 -24.28 -17.22
C GLU A 156 3.14 -24.03 -15.70
N LYS A 157 2.52 -22.96 -15.20
CA LYS A 157 2.55 -22.58 -13.77
C LYS A 157 1.39 -23.16 -12.97
N GLU A 158 0.49 -23.90 -13.59
CA GLU A 158 -0.68 -24.43 -12.88
C GLU A 158 -0.27 -25.31 -11.71
N ASP A 159 -0.77 -24.99 -10.54
CA ASP A 159 -0.66 -25.81 -9.31
C ASP A 159 -2.02 -25.84 -8.60
N PRO A 160 -2.77 -26.95 -8.72
CA PRO A 160 -4.06 -27.11 -8.06
C PRO A 160 -3.98 -27.09 -6.53
N GLY A 161 -2.81 -27.31 -5.95
CA GLY A 161 -2.56 -27.27 -4.51
C GLY A 161 -2.35 -25.85 -3.96
N ASN A 162 -2.13 -24.87 -4.84
CA ASN A 162 -1.91 -23.48 -4.46
C ASN A 162 -2.97 -22.60 -5.13
N TRP A 163 -3.84 -22.01 -4.32
CA TRP A 163 -4.96 -21.19 -4.77
C TRP A 163 -4.57 -20.04 -5.74
N GLU A 164 -3.34 -19.50 -5.62
CA GLU A 164 -2.83 -18.44 -6.49
C GLU A 164 -2.55 -18.93 -7.91
N PHE A 165 -2.29 -20.23 -8.09
CA PHE A 165 -1.94 -20.84 -9.37
C PHE A 165 -3.01 -21.77 -9.93
N VAL A 166 -4.20 -21.76 -9.36
CA VAL A 166 -5.34 -22.52 -9.90
C VAL A 166 -5.82 -21.89 -11.20
N VAL A 167 -5.76 -22.64 -12.29
CA VAL A 167 -6.29 -22.22 -13.59
C VAL A 167 -7.75 -22.66 -13.75
N PRO A 168 -8.71 -21.75 -14.04
CA PRO A 168 -10.10 -22.09 -14.25
C PRO A 168 -10.29 -23.12 -15.37
N GLN A 169 -11.16 -24.11 -15.14
CA GLN A 169 -11.41 -25.19 -16.10
C GLN A 169 -11.79 -24.68 -17.50
N LYS A 170 -12.63 -23.65 -17.58
CA LYS A 170 -13.01 -23.02 -18.84
C LYS A 170 -11.82 -22.46 -19.62
N LEU A 171 -10.84 -21.89 -18.94
CA LEU A 171 -9.62 -21.37 -19.58
C LEU A 171 -8.76 -22.50 -20.14
N LYS A 172 -8.67 -23.64 -19.45
CA LYS A 172 -7.98 -24.84 -19.94
C LYS A 172 -8.64 -25.41 -21.21
N GLU A 173 -9.97 -25.41 -21.26
CA GLU A 173 -10.74 -25.83 -22.45
C GLU A 173 -10.47 -24.94 -23.64
N LEU A 174 -10.52 -23.61 -23.45
CA LEU A 174 -10.20 -22.63 -24.49
C LEU A 174 -8.75 -22.76 -24.97
N TYR A 175 -7.81 -22.99 -24.07
CA TYR A 175 -6.41 -23.22 -24.39
C TYR A 175 -6.23 -24.47 -25.26
N LYS A 176 -6.86 -25.60 -24.89
CA LYS A 176 -6.81 -26.84 -25.66
C LYS A 176 -7.44 -26.70 -27.05
N ALA A 177 -8.56 -25.96 -27.12
CA ALA A 177 -9.27 -25.69 -28.36
C ALA A 177 -8.57 -24.61 -29.21
N ARG A 178 -7.62 -23.87 -28.69
CA ARG A 178 -7.04 -22.65 -29.28
C ARG A 178 -8.09 -21.63 -29.71
N ASP A 179 -9.20 -21.60 -28.98
CA ASP A 179 -10.29 -20.66 -29.20
C ASP A 179 -10.10 -19.40 -28.38
N TYR A 180 -9.40 -18.45 -28.97
CA TYR A 180 -9.09 -17.16 -28.32
C TYR A 180 -9.88 -16.00 -28.91
N GLY A 181 -10.77 -16.27 -29.87
CA GLY A 181 -11.57 -15.26 -30.53
C GLY A 181 -10.70 -14.11 -31.05
N ARG A 182 -11.13 -12.88 -30.83
CA ARG A 182 -10.40 -11.68 -31.25
C ARG A 182 -9.12 -11.40 -30.46
N TYR A 183 -8.87 -12.09 -29.37
CA TYR A 183 -7.70 -11.89 -28.51
C TYR A 183 -6.49 -12.77 -28.90
N GLY A 184 -6.73 -13.75 -29.78
CA GLY A 184 -5.66 -14.59 -30.33
C GLY A 184 -4.82 -13.83 -31.35
N LYS A 185 -3.52 -14.07 -31.34
CA LYS A 185 -2.56 -13.56 -32.33
C LYS A 185 -1.62 -14.69 -32.75
N ASN A 186 -1.58 -14.99 -34.03
CA ASN A 186 -0.74 -16.09 -34.58
C ASN A 186 -0.98 -17.47 -33.93
N GLY A 187 -2.24 -17.76 -33.54
CA GLY A 187 -2.61 -19.04 -32.91
C GLY A 187 -2.29 -19.13 -31.42
N GLU A 188 -1.83 -18.06 -30.80
CA GLU A 188 -1.55 -17.96 -29.38
C GLU A 188 -2.31 -16.77 -28.76
N MET A 189 -2.48 -16.79 -27.44
CA MET A 189 -3.09 -15.68 -26.71
C MET A 189 -2.00 -14.98 -25.88
N PRO A 190 -1.61 -13.74 -26.23
CA PRO A 190 -0.74 -12.91 -25.39
C PRO A 190 -1.42 -12.60 -24.05
N VAL A 191 -0.65 -12.67 -22.95
CA VAL A 191 -1.16 -12.45 -21.59
C VAL A 191 -0.51 -11.23 -20.96
N CYS A 192 0.81 -11.11 -21.08
CA CYS A 192 1.58 -10.03 -20.51
C CYS A 192 2.56 -9.49 -21.54
N PHE A 193 2.93 -8.24 -21.40
CA PHE A 193 3.92 -7.60 -22.29
C PHE A 193 4.83 -6.70 -21.48
N ILE A 194 6.00 -6.41 -22.02
CA ILE A 194 6.97 -5.45 -21.49
C ILE A 194 7.12 -4.26 -22.42
N VAL A 195 7.33 -3.10 -21.84
CA VAL A 195 7.44 -1.82 -22.56
C VAL A 195 8.63 -1.03 -22.02
N ASN A 196 9.17 -0.15 -22.82
CA ASN A 196 10.23 0.76 -22.43
C ASN A 196 9.71 2.12 -21.90
N THR A 197 8.53 2.12 -21.30
CA THR A 197 8.00 3.30 -20.60
C THR A 197 8.75 3.52 -19.29
N ASP A 198 8.90 4.77 -18.88
CA ASP A 198 9.37 5.11 -17.53
C ASP A 198 8.20 5.15 -16.57
N ASN A 199 7.89 3.97 -16.03
CA ASN A 199 6.82 3.77 -15.06
C ASN A 199 7.21 2.65 -14.09
N THR A 200 7.17 2.95 -12.80
CA THR A 200 7.50 1.99 -11.74
C THR A 200 6.28 1.20 -11.24
N GLY A 201 5.13 1.38 -11.87
CA GLY A 201 3.87 0.76 -11.46
C GLY A 201 3.12 1.59 -10.41
N GLY A 202 2.17 0.96 -9.75
CA GLY A 202 1.28 1.62 -8.80
C GLY A 202 0.14 2.41 -9.47
N ASN A 203 -0.47 3.31 -8.73
CA ASN A 203 -1.57 4.15 -9.21
C ASN A 203 -1.04 5.44 -9.83
N SER A 204 -0.32 5.34 -10.91
CA SER A 204 0.18 6.51 -11.65
C SER A 204 -0.82 6.99 -12.68
#